data_5f62d125f1c6c1caf6f632fca13964e8
#
_entry.id   5f62d125f1c6c1caf6f632fca13964e8
#
_cell.length_a   1.000
_cell.length_b   1.000
_cell.length_c   1.000
_cell.angle_alpha   90.00
_cell.angle_beta   90.00
_cell.angle_gamma   90.00
#
_symmetry.space_group_name_H-M   'P 1'
#
loop_
_entity.id
_entity.type
_entity.pdbx_description
1 polymer ?
#
loop_
_entity_poly.entity_id
_entity_poly.type
_entity_poly.pdbx_seq_one_letter_code
_entity_poly.pdbx_strand_id
1 'polypeptide(L)'
;SVYGGIQHTLPWKIRLSLNGGGSTPYISLQGKGSGYNYYGLGLSRSFLKEERLSLNIYCNNFVEKYRTYNSHTEGQNFMSRSSNKYPNRYYGFSISYRFGELKASVKKAARSINNNDVKGGGGGNTGGGGGQ
;
A
#
# COMPACT_ATOMS: atom_id res chain seq x y z
N SER A 1 -7.79 15.17 14.22
CA SER A 1 -8.17 14.41 13.02
C SER A 1 -8.67 13.04 13.42
N VAL A 2 -9.71 12.58 12.77
CA VAL A 2 -10.26 11.23 12.92
C VAL A 2 -10.37 10.61 11.54
N TYR A 3 -9.99 9.34 11.43
CA TYR A 3 -10.14 8.58 10.18
C TYR A 3 -10.52 7.14 10.49
N GLY A 4 -11.21 6.53 9.55
CA GLY A 4 -11.62 5.13 9.66
C GLY A 4 -11.97 4.55 8.30
N GLY A 5 -12.02 3.24 8.24
CA GLY A 5 -12.40 2.53 7.02
C GLY A 5 -12.96 1.15 7.34
N ILE A 6 -13.85 0.71 6.49
CA ILE A 6 -14.46 -0.62 6.54
C ILE A 6 -14.25 -1.27 5.19
N GLN A 7 -13.86 -2.53 5.20
CA GLN A 7 -13.74 -3.34 4.02
C GLN A 7 -14.57 -4.61 4.19
N HIS A 8 -15.40 -4.89 3.21
CA HIS A 8 -16.26 -6.06 3.21
C HIS A 8 -16.14 -6.82 1.88
N THR A 9 -16.01 -8.12 1.98
CA THR A 9 -15.98 -9.00 0.81
C THR A 9 -17.36 -9.61 0.61
N LEU A 10 -17.98 -9.27 -0.49
CA LEU A 10 -19.26 -9.78 -0.93
C LEU A 10 -19.10 -11.12 -1.68
N PRO A 11 -20.19 -11.90 -1.87
CA PRO A 11 -20.21 -13.00 -2.80
C PRO A 11 -19.68 -12.58 -4.19
N TRP A 12 -19.23 -13.53 -5.01
CA TRP A 12 -18.66 -13.32 -6.34
C TRP A 12 -17.34 -12.55 -6.38
N LYS A 13 -16.55 -12.61 -5.30
CA LYS A 13 -15.24 -11.96 -5.21
C LYS A 13 -15.29 -10.44 -5.39
N ILE A 14 -16.39 -9.83 -4.98
CA ILE A 14 -16.54 -8.38 -4.95
C ILE A 14 -16.06 -7.88 -3.60
N ARG A 15 -15.14 -6.94 -3.59
CA ARG A 15 -14.64 -6.27 -2.41
C ARG A 15 -15.13 -4.83 -2.39
N LEU A 16 -15.87 -4.51 -1.37
CA LEU A 16 -16.34 -3.15 -1.09
C LEU A 16 -15.44 -2.54 -0.04
N SER A 17 -14.98 -1.32 -0.27
CA SER A 17 -14.23 -0.54 0.69
C SER A 17 -14.89 0.82 0.90
N LEU A 18 -15.05 1.19 2.14
CA LEU A 18 -15.51 2.50 2.58
C LEU A 18 -14.43 3.10 3.45
N ASN A 19 -14.07 4.32 3.19
CA ASN A 19 -13.12 5.05 4.00
C ASN A 19 -13.57 6.48 4.17
N GLY A 20 -13.23 7.05 5.29
CA GLY A 20 -13.56 8.44 5.58
C GLY A 20 -12.79 8.97 6.76
N GLY A 21 -12.76 10.27 6.84
CA GLY A 21 -12.11 10.95 7.93
C GLY A 21 -12.29 12.44 7.85
N GLY A 22 -11.79 13.10 8.86
CA GLY A 22 -11.87 14.54 8.92
C GLY A 22 -10.93 15.13 9.94
N SER A 23 -10.74 16.40 9.80
CA SER A 23 -9.98 17.23 10.72
C SER A 23 -10.82 18.43 11.11
N THR A 24 -10.81 18.74 12.39
CA THR A 24 -11.40 19.98 12.89
C THR A 24 -10.62 21.20 12.41
N PRO A 25 -11.27 22.35 12.27
CA PRO A 25 -10.57 23.60 12.06
C PRO A 25 -9.50 23.81 13.14
N TYR A 26 -8.35 24.29 12.76
CA TYR A 26 -7.33 24.67 13.73
C TYR A 26 -7.37 26.16 13.98
N ILE A 27 -7.12 26.50 15.22
CA ILE A 27 -7.03 27.90 15.67
C ILE A 27 -5.62 28.07 16.23
N SER A 28 -4.91 29.06 15.73
CA SER A 28 -3.61 29.49 16.24
C SER A 28 -3.70 30.90 16.77
N LEU A 29 -2.67 31.35 17.46
CA LEU A 29 -2.60 32.74 17.99
C LEU A 29 -2.73 33.81 16.91
N GLN A 30 -2.41 33.50 15.66
CA GLN A 30 -2.40 34.44 14.55
C GLN A 30 -3.40 34.14 13.44
N GLY A 31 -4.19 33.08 13.58
CA GLY A 31 -5.10 32.73 12.50
C GLY A 31 -5.94 31.49 12.73
N LYS A 32 -6.87 31.30 11.82
CA LYS A 32 -7.80 30.17 11.80
C LYS A 32 -7.75 29.50 10.43
N GLY A 33 -7.59 28.21 10.42
CA GLY A 33 -7.67 27.39 9.22
C GLY A 33 -8.92 26.52 9.20
N SER A 34 -9.39 26.18 8.02
CA SER A 34 -10.56 25.33 7.83
C SER A 34 -10.22 23.85 8.13
N GLY A 35 -11.15 23.17 8.76
CA GLY A 35 -11.13 21.70 8.82
C GLY A 35 -11.39 21.07 7.46
N TYR A 36 -11.18 19.76 7.37
CA TYR A 36 -11.48 19.01 6.16
C TYR A 36 -12.17 17.69 6.48
N ASN A 37 -13.04 17.27 5.58
CA ASN A 37 -13.66 15.97 5.59
C ASN A 37 -13.37 15.29 4.26
N TYR A 38 -13.16 14.00 4.30
CA TYR A 38 -13.06 13.18 3.10
C TYR A 38 -13.78 11.86 3.33
N TYR A 39 -14.31 11.32 2.28
CA TYR A 39 -14.94 10.01 2.26
C TYR A 39 -14.76 9.39 0.88
N GLY A 40 -14.62 8.11 0.87
CA GLY A 40 -14.39 7.36 -0.36
C GLY A 40 -15.11 6.02 -0.35
N LEU A 41 -15.48 5.60 -1.53
CA LEU A 41 -16.07 4.31 -1.80
C LEU A 41 -15.25 3.66 -2.91
N GLY A 42 -14.82 2.43 -2.66
CA GLY A 42 -14.12 1.62 -3.63
C GLY A 42 -14.84 0.28 -3.84
N LEU A 43 -14.90 -0.14 -5.07
CA LEU A 43 -15.40 -1.43 -5.48
C LEU A 43 -14.33 -2.13 -6.31
N SER A 44 -13.93 -3.30 -5.90
CA SER A 44 -13.01 -4.11 -6.68
C SER A 44 -13.58 -5.51 -6.91
N ARG A 45 -13.34 -6.02 -8.10
CA ARG A 45 -13.73 -7.36 -8.45
C ARG A 45 -12.63 -8.04 -9.26
N SER A 46 -12.33 -9.26 -8.86
CA SER A 46 -11.39 -10.12 -9.58
C SER A 46 -12.15 -11.11 -10.43
N PHE A 47 -11.71 -11.25 -11.66
CA PHE A 47 -12.25 -12.16 -12.65
C PHE A 47 -11.18 -13.14 -13.09
N LEU A 48 -11.59 -14.20 -13.73
CA LEU A 48 -10.76 -15.30 -14.24
C LEU A 48 -10.16 -16.17 -13.13
N LYS A 49 -9.67 -17.33 -13.55
CA LYS A 49 -8.91 -18.23 -12.66
C LYS A 49 -7.64 -17.51 -12.22
N GLU A 50 -7.25 -17.70 -10.98
CA GLU A 50 -6.06 -17.09 -10.37
C GLU A 50 -6.09 -15.56 -10.32
N GLU A 51 -7.30 -14.97 -10.36
CA GLU A 51 -7.49 -13.51 -10.21
C GLU A 51 -6.66 -12.68 -11.21
N ARG A 52 -6.52 -13.19 -12.44
CA ARG A 52 -5.68 -12.57 -13.46
C ARG A 52 -6.21 -11.23 -13.97
N LEU A 53 -7.52 -11.02 -13.90
CA LEU A 53 -8.14 -9.76 -14.27
C LEU A 53 -8.78 -9.14 -13.04
N SER A 54 -8.41 -7.92 -12.73
CA SER A 54 -9.03 -7.14 -11.67
C SER A 54 -9.54 -5.82 -12.20
N LEU A 55 -10.76 -5.49 -11.81
CA LEU A 55 -11.40 -4.23 -12.06
C LEU A 55 -11.58 -3.50 -10.73
N ASN A 56 -11.13 -2.26 -10.68
CA ASN A 56 -11.31 -1.41 -9.53
C ASN A 56 -12.01 -0.12 -9.95
N ILE A 57 -13.04 0.25 -9.21
CA ILE A 57 -13.77 1.50 -9.38
C ILE A 57 -13.70 2.21 -8.04
N TYR A 58 -13.43 3.48 -8.05
CA TYR A 58 -13.40 4.28 -6.84
C TYR A 58 -14.01 5.65 -7.06
N CYS A 59 -14.66 6.16 -6.04
CA CYS A 59 -15.14 7.51 -6.02
C CYS A 59 -14.87 8.13 -4.64
N ASN A 60 -14.33 9.32 -4.66
CA ASN A 60 -14.03 10.08 -3.46
C ASN A 60 -14.83 11.38 -3.46
N ASN A 61 -15.32 11.75 -2.28
CA ASN A 61 -16.03 13.01 -2.05
C ASN A 61 -17.18 13.26 -3.05
N PHE A 62 -17.96 12.22 -3.34
CA PHE A 62 -18.95 12.25 -4.41
C PHE A 62 -20.13 13.21 -4.17
N VAL A 63 -20.36 13.65 -2.94
CA VAL A 63 -21.41 14.63 -2.60
C VAL A 63 -20.96 16.05 -2.91
N GLU A 64 -19.74 16.42 -2.53
CA GLU A 64 -19.23 17.78 -2.67
C GLU A 64 -18.31 17.93 -3.88
N LYS A 65 -18.77 18.65 -4.89
CA LYS A 65 -17.99 18.91 -6.11
C LYS A 65 -16.76 19.77 -5.84
N TYR A 66 -16.89 20.76 -5.00
CA TYR A 66 -15.83 21.71 -4.68
C TYR A 66 -15.69 21.86 -3.17
N ARG A 67 -14.47 22.09 -2.74
CA ARG A 67 -14.15 22.46 -1.37
C ARG A 67 -13.60 23.87 -1.34
N THR A 68 -14.11 24.67 -0.42
CA THR A 68 -13.60 25.99 -0.15
C THR A 68 -12.72 25.94 1.10
N TYR A 69 -11.50 26.37 0.95
CA TYR A 69 -10.56 26.51 2.05
C TYR A 69 -10.41 27.98 2.40
N ASN A 70 -10.90 28.36 3.56
CA ASN A 70 -10.81 29.71 4.08
C ASN A 70 -9.71 29.76 5.14
N SER A 71 -8.78 30.66 4.96
CA SER A 71 -7.74 30.96 5.93
C SER A 71 -7.80 32.44 6.29
N HIS A 72 -7.72 32.71 7.56
CA HIS A 72 -7.70 34.06 8.11
C HIS A 72 -6.49 34.19 8.99
N THR A 73 -5.68 35.18 8.72
CA THR A 73 -4.49 35.52 9.50
C THR A 73 -4.56 37.00 9.88
N GLU A 74 -4.37 37.25 11.14
CA GLU A 74 -4.43 38.59 11.70
C GLU A 74 -3.15 38.88 12.48
N GLY A 75 -2.52 40.02 12.22
CA GLY A 75 -1.35 40.51 12.92
C GLY A 75 -1.55 41.93 13.37
N GLN A 76 -0.63 42.52 14.12
CA GLN A 76 -0.77 43.85 14.68
C GLN A 76 -1.05 44.96 13.65
N ASN A 77 -0.52 44.81 12.44
CA ASN A 77 -0.64 45.81 11.37
C ASN A 77 -1.13 45.23 10.04
N PHE A 78 -1.57 43.99 10.00
CA PHE A 78 -2.06 43.38 8.78
C PHE A 78 -3.17 42.37 9.06
N MET A 79 -4.07 42.25 8.11
CA MET A 79 -5.09 41.23 8.06
C MET A 79 -5.04 40.57 6.69
N SER A 80 -4.94 39.26 6.65
CA SER A 80 -4.97 38.50 5.43
C SER A 80 -6.10 37.50 5.47
N ARG A 81 -6.94 37.52 4.43
CA ARG A 81 -8.00 36.53 4.22
C ARG A 81 -7.79 35.87 2.88
N SER A 82 -7.63 34.59 2.90
CA SER A 82 -7.51 33.77 1.69
C SER A 82 -8.69 32.80 1.59
N SER A 83 -9.29 32.75 0.41
CA SER A 83 -10.35 31.79 0.10
C SER A 83 -10.00 31.08 -1.21
N ASN A 84 -9.72 29.81 -1.11
CA ASN A 84 -9.35 28.98 -2.25
C ASN A 84 -10.38 27.89 -2.44
N LYS A 85 -10.79 27.69 -3.68
CA LYS A 85 -11.76 26.69 -4.07
C LYS A 85 -11.09 25.61 -4.91
N TYR A 86 -11.13 24.38 -4.42
CA TYR A 86 -10.49 23.23 -5.07
C TYR A 86 -11.54 22.20 -5.50
N PRO A 87 -11.32 21.51 -6.62
CA PRO A 87 -12.14 20.36 -6.94
C PRO A 87 -11.94 19.26 -5.88
N ASN A 88 -13.05 18.74 -5.37
CA ASN A 88 -13.06 17.79 -4.26
C ASN A 88 -13.52 16.40 -4.67
N ARG A 89 -14.18 16.29 -5.81
CA ARG A 89 -14.78 15.04 -6.30
C ARG A 89 -13.85 14.34 -7.26
N TYR A 90 -13.60 13.06 -7.00
CA TYR A 90 -12.79 12.21 -7.85
C TYR A 90 -13.49 10.90 -8.14
N TYR A 91 -13.49 10.53 -9.42
CA TYR A 91 -13.89 9.21 -9.88
C TYR A 91 -12.74 8.59 -10.65
N GLY A 92 -12.56 7.31 -10.48
CA GLY A 92 -11.56 6.61 -11.24
C GLY A 92 -11.91 5.14 -11.38
N PHE A 93 -11.34 4.54 -12.40
CA PHE A 93 -11.37 3.10 -12.59
C PHE A 93 -10.00 2.63 -13.04
N SER A 94 -9.67 1.42 -12.68
CA SER A 94 -8.47 0.75 -13.16
C SER A 94 -8.78 -0.69 -13.53
N ILE A 95 -8.19 -1.12 -14.62
CA ILE A 95 -8.24 -2.51 -15.09
C ILE A 95 -6.81 -3.01 -15.04
N SER A 96 -6.60 -4.11 -14.35
CA SER A 96 -5.30 -4.75 -14.26
C SER A 96 -5.41 -6.17 -14.77
N TYR A 97 -4.56 -6.53 -15.71
CA TYR A 97 -4.48 -7.88 -16.23
C TYR A 97 -3.07 -8.44 -16.05
N ARG A 98 -2.98 -9.60 -15.42
CA ARG A 98 -1.72 -10.29 -15.20
C ARG A 98 -1.48 -11.29 -16.30
N PHE A 99 -0.48 -11.04 -17.13
CA PHE A 99 -0.02 -11.95 -18.17
C PHE A 99 0.96 -12.97 -17.59
N GLY A 100 0.91 -14.17 -18.15
CA GLY A 100 1.83 -15.25 -17.83
C GLY A 100 1.45 -16.04 -16.57
N GLU A 101 1.96 -17.25 -16.50
CA GLU A 101 1.95 -18.05 -15.30
C GLU A 101 3.19 -17.70 -14.50
N LEU A 102 3.03 -17.20 -13.30
CA LEU A 102 4.07 -17.31 -12.32
C LEU A 102 4.20 -18.79 -12.00
N LYS A 103 5.04 -19.49 -12.74
CA LYS A 103 5.55 -20.78 -12.28
C LYS A 103 6.39 -20.46 -11.03
N ALA A 104 5.73 -20.29 -9.92
CA ALA A 104 6.35 -20.22 -8.61
C ALA A 104 6.81 -21.62 -8.16
N SER A 105 7.19 -22.42 -9.10
CA SER A 105 7.92 -23.63 -8.90
C SER A 105 9.36 -23.37 -9.34
N VAL A 106 9.98 -22.37 -8.81
CA VAL A 106 11.38 -22.50 -8.53
C VAL A 106 11.44 -23.49 -7.37
N LYS A 107 11.35 -24.79 -7.69
CA LYS A 107 11.99 -25.78 -6.86
C LYS A 107 13.36 -25.20 -6.61
N LYS A 108 13.63 -24.75 -5.39
CA LYS A 108 14.99 -24.68 -4.89
C LYS A 108 15.55 -26.03 -5.21
N ALA A 109 16.28 -26.16 -6.32
CA ALA A 109 17.16 -27.26 -6.51
C ALA A 109 18.04 -27.16 -5.29
N ALA A 110 17.79 -28.02 -4.33
CA ALA A 110 18.70 -28.27 -3.27
C ALA A 110 19.98 -28.72 -3.99
N ARG A 111 20.82 -27.76 -4.28
CA ARG A 111 22.20 -28.04 -4.62
C ARG A 111 22.81 -28.52 -3.33
N SER A 112 22.63 -29.80 -3.10
CA SER A 112 23.53 -30.58 -2.31
C SER A 112 24.86 -30.53 -3.08
N ILE A 113 25.71 -29.59 -2.71
CA ILE A 113 27.08 -29.59 -3.12
C ILE A 113 27.71 -30.72 -2.29
N ASN A 114 27.70 -31.91 -2.86
CA ASN A 114 28.48 -33.05 -2.34
C ASN A 114 29.92 -32.74 -2.77
N ASN A 115 30.64 -32.04 -1.89
CA ASN A 115 32.07 -31.88 -2.02
C ASN A 115 32.75 -33.22 -1.74
N ASN A 116 32.81 -34.07 -2.71
CA ASN A 116 33.62 -35.29 -2.66
C ASN A 116 35.10 -35.04 -2.98
N ASP A 117 35.48 -33.78 -3.16
CA ASP A 117 36.85 -33.40 -3.51
C ASP A 117 37.82 -33.37 -2.33
N VAL A 118 37.36 -33.67 -1.11
CA VAL A 118 38.22 -33.65 0.09
C VAL A 118 38.58 -35.09 0.51
N LYS A 119 38.46 -36.06 -0.41
CA LYS A 119 38.87 -37.43 -0.12
C LYS A 119 40.12 -37.77 -0.87
N GLY A 120 41.21 -37.25 -0.47
CA GLY A 120 42.51 -37.56 -1.06
C GLY A 120 43.63 -36.72 -0.50
N GLY A 121 44.05 -37.01 0.69
CA GLY A 121 45.23 -36.36 1.21
C GLY A 121 45.63 -36.91 2.55
N GLY A 122 46.53 -37.85 2.54
CA GLY A 122 47.39 -38.10 3.67
C GLY A 122 47.21 -39.38 4.46
N GLY A 123 47.37 -40.50 3.79
CA GLY A 123 47.87 -41.69 4.46
C GLY A 123 49.38 -41.64 4.56
N GLY A 124 49.88 -41.05 5.57
CA GLY A 124 51.29 -41.18 5.95
C GLY A 124 51.37 -42.19 7.07
N ASN A 125 51.51 -43.45 6.72
CA ASN A 125 51.90 -44.45 7.63
C ASN A 125 53.43 -44.49 7.66
N THR A 126 54.02 -44.03 8.72
CA THR A 126 55.41 -44.38 9.05
C THR A 126 55.39 -45.29 10.26
N GLY A 127 55.72 -46.50 9.93
CA GLY A 127 56.03 -47.54 10.93
C GLY A 127 57.36 -47.24 11.64
N GLY A 128 57.53 -47.84 12.72
CA GLY A 128 58.71 -48.02 13.51
C GLY A 128 58.25 -48.70 14.79
N GLY A 129 58.53 -49.88 15.08
CA GLY A 129 59.73 -50.59 15.03
C GLY A 129 60.26 -50.71 16.45
N GLY A 130 60.38 -51.95 16.92
CA GLY A 130 61.21 -52.34 18.03
C GLY A 130 60.53 -52.32 19.38
N GLY A 131 60.53 -53.37 20.10
CA GLY A 131 61.49 -54.35 20.41
C GLY A 131 61.44 -54.66 21.89
N GLN A 132 61.41 -55.88 22.14
CA GLN A 132 61.62 -56.57 23.38
C GLN A 132 60.46 -56.63 24.37
#